data_e340eac9ec8e2a1abb8e605452206179
#
_entry.id   e340eac9ec8e2a1abb8e605452206179
#
_cell.length_a   1.000
_cell.length_b   1.000
_cell.length_c   1.000
_cell.angle_alpha   90.00
_cell.angle_beta   90.00
_cell.angle_gamma   90.00
#
_symmetry.space_group_name_H-M   'P 1'
#
loop_
_entity.id
_entity.type
_entity.pdbx_description
1 polymer ?
#
loop_
_entity_poly.entity_id
_entity_poly.type
_entity_poly.pdbx_seq_one_letter_code
_entity_poly.pdbx_strand_id
1 'polypeptide(L)'
;MNRFDHEASRECIDNLSREFKEELIDTNIVNWDRISYRYCGRHITELHWGEHFQCYELLLADIIELLPTPEQEIDLRNMMEQPSESYCFATVDEIISLGIDTNSGNLRETIADHTKKIIQENEGKLIKNKDVGKIYSVTV
;
A
#
# COMPACT_ATOMS: atom_id res chain seq x y z
N MET A 1 5.50 -22.01 15.34
CA MET A 1 5.80 -21.26 14.11
C MET A 1 4.59 -21.16 13.19
N ASN A 2 4.00 -22.27 12.77
CA ASN A 2 2.83 -22.25 11.86
C ASN A 2 1.62 -21.51 12.44
N ARG A 3 1.39 -21.60 13.74
CA ARG A 3 0.27 -20.92 14.41
C ARG A 3 0.45 -19.41 14.44
N PHE A 4 1.66 -18.94 14.66
CA PHE A 4 1.99 -17.51 14.67
C PHE A 4 1.82 -16.89 13.27
N ASP A 5 2.32 -17.55 12.24
CA ASP A 5 2.20 -17.09 10.87
C ASP A 5 0.73 -17.05 10.42
N HIS A 6 -0.07 -18.00 10.88
CA HIS A 6 -1.49 -18.06 10.54
C HIS A 6 -2.29 -16.93 11.20
N GLU A 7 -2.00 -16.61 12.46
CA GLU A 7 -2.61 -15.48 13.17
C GLU A 7 -2.18 -14.14 12.58
N ALA A 8 -0.91 -13.96 12.23
CA ALA A 8 -0.40 -12.74 11.61
C ALA A 8 -1.05 -12.47 10.26
N SER A 9 -1.25 -13.50 9.43
CA SER A 9 -1.93 -13.38 8.14
C SER A 9 -3.40 -12.96 8.31
N ARG A 10 -4.09 -13.51 9.30
CA ARG A 10 -5.48 -13.17 9.62
C ARG A 10 -5.62 -11.73 10.10
N GLU A 11 -4.75 -11.28 10.98
CA GLU A 11 -4.73 -9.89 11.45
C GLU A 11 -4.47 -8.91 10.31
N CYS A 12 -3.59 -9.25 9.39
CA CYS A 12 -3.30 -8.43 8.20
C CYS A 12 -4.56 -8.23 7.34
N ILE A 13 -5.32 -9.29 7.07
CA ILE A 13 -6.55 -9.22 6.28
C ILE A 13 -7.59 -8.33 6.95
N ASP A 14 -7.82 -8.51 8.26
CA ASP A 14 -8.78 -7.72 9.02
C ASP A 14 -8.38 -6.24 9.08
N ASN A 15 -7.10 -5.96 9.30
CA ASN A 15 -6.56 -4.60 9.32
C ASN A 15 -6.67 -3.91 7.97
N LEU A 16 -6.37 -4.61 6.88
CA LEU A 16 -6.46 -4.05 5.53
C LEU A 16 -7.89 -3.66 5.19
N SER A 17 -8.86 -4.54 5.47
CA SER A 17 -10.27 -4.27 5.22
C SER A 17 -10.75 -3.06 6.00
N ARG A 18 -10.38 -2.98 7.28
CA ARG A 18 -10.72 -1.86 8.14
C ARG A 18 -10.09 -0.55 7.68
N GLU A 19 -8.80 -0.55 7.40
CA GLU A 19 -8.08 0.64 6.93
C GLU A 19 -8.62 1.15 5.61
N PHE A 20 -8.88 0.25 4.67
CA PHE A 20 -9.46 0.62 3.39
C PHE A 20 -10.82 1.29 3.57
N LYS A 21 -11.66 0.71 4.43
CA LYS A 21 -12.97 1.27 4.75
C LYS A 21 -12.84 2.65 5.38
N GLU A 22 -12.00 2.79 6.41
CA GLU A 22 -11.84 4.05 7.14
C GLU A 22 -11.25 5.16 6.25
N GLU A 23 -10.28 4.84 5.41
CA GLU A 23 -9.56 5.84 4.62
C GLU A 23 -10.23 6.18 3.29
N LEU A 24 -10.91 5.24 2.65
CA LEU A 24 -11.44 5.42 1.31
C LEU A 24 -12.96 5.36 1.21
N ILE A 25 -13.62 4.54 2.00
CA ILE A 25 -15.08 4.39 1.96
C ILE A 25 -15.77 5.43 2.85
N ASP A 26 -15.40 5.49 4.12
CA ASP A 26 -16.03 6.39 5.10
C ASP A 26 -15.74 7.86 4.78
N THR A 27 -14.68 8.14 4.06
CA THR A 27 -14.33 9.48 3.55
C THR A 27 -15.00 9.83 2.22
N ASN A 28 -15.80 8.92 1.66
CA ASN A 28 -16.47 9.07 0.35
C ASN A 28 -15.53 9.26 -0.85
N ILE A 29 -14.28 8.80 -0.75
CA ILE A 29 -13.35 8.82 -1.88
C ILE A 29 -13.79 7.79 -2.93
N VAL A 30 -14.11 6.57 -2.51
CA VAL A 30 -14.73 5.56 -3.35
C VAL A 30 -15.98 4.99 -2.67
N ASN A 31 -16.90 4.46 -3.46
CA ASN A 31 -18.13 3.85 -2.97
C ASN A 31 -18.17 2.38 -3.39
N TRP A 32 -17.22 1.62 -2.87
CA TRP A 32 -17.11 0.18 -3.11
C TRP A 32 -17.55 -0.58 -1.87
N ASP A 33 -18.09 -1.77 -2.06
CA ASP A 33 -18.51 -2.67 -0.99
C ASP A 33 -17.61 -3.89 -0.87
N ARG A 34 -16.76 -4.14 -1.89
CA ARG A 34 -15.88 -5.29 -1.94
C ARG A 34 -14.62 -4.97 -2.72
N ILE A 35 -13.49 -5.50 -2.25
CA ILE A 35 -12.22 -5.42 -2.96
C ILE A 35 -11.59 -6.82 -3.12
N SER A 36 -10.87 -7.01 -4.21
CA SER A 36 -10.02 -8.17 -4.42
C SER A 36 -8.57 -7.72 -4.53
N TYR A 37 -7.67 -8.49 -3.96
CA TYR A 37 -6.24 -8.19 -4.01
C TYR A 37 -5.40 -9.46 -4.04
N ARG A 38 -4.19 -9.33 -4.58
CA ARG A 38 -3.16 -10.37 -4.55
C ARG A 38 -2.13 -10.03 -3.50
N TYR A 39 -1.77 -10.99 -2.67
CA TYR A 39 -0.69 -10.82 -1.71
C TYR A 39 0.66 -10.96 -2.42
N CYS A 40 1.54 -9.97 -2.27
CA CYS A 40 2.84 -9.92 -2.95
C CYS A 40 4.00 -10.29 -2.04
N GLY A 41 3.87 -10.11 -0.74
CA GLY A 41 4.90 -10.44 0.22
C GLY A 41 4.98 -9.45 1.37
N ARG A 42 5.91 -9.69 2.28
CA ARG A 42 6.15 -8.82 3.43
C ARG A 42 7.52 -8.19 3.34
N HIS A 43 7.55 -6.87 3.41
CA HIS A 43 8.79 -6.12 3.45
C HIS A 43 9.21 -5.90 4.91
N ILE A 44 10.46 -6.25 5.23
CA ILE A 44 11.03 -6.02 6.55
C ILE A 44 12.10 -4.94 6.42
N THR A 45 11.94 -3.87 7.21
CA THR A 45 12.98 -2.86 7.37
C THR A 45 13.87 -3.26 8.53
N GLU A 46 15.18 -3.20 8.35
CA GLU A 46 16.15 -3.56 9.38
C GLU A 46 15.95 -2.70 10.63
N LEU A 47 16.37 -3.24 11.77
CA LEU A 47 16.36 -2.53 13.04
C LEU A 47 17.13 -1.22 12.91
N HIS A 48 16.48 -0.13 13.25
CA HIS A 48 17.08 1.19 13.32
C HIS A 48 16.66 1.88 14.62
N TRP A 49 17.44 2.88 15.03
CA TRP A 49 17.10 3.66 16.20
C TRP A 49 15.95 4.60 15.90
N GLY A 50 14.82 4.42 16.60
CA GLY A 50 13.68 5.33 16.52
C GLY A 50 13.87 6.51 17.48
N GLU A 51 14.18 7.70 16.96
CA GLU A 51 14.43 8.89 17.77
C GLU A 51 13.25 9.27 18.64
N HIS A 52 12.03 9.11 18.11
CA HIS A 52 10.80 9.48 18.81
C HIS A 52 10.57 8.67 20.07
N PHE A 53 10.83 7.37 20.02
CA PHE A 53 10.64 6.47 21.17
C PHE A 53 11.94 6.11 21.89
N GLN A 54 13.07 6.57 21.39
CA GLN A 54 14.39 6.25 21.90
C GLN A 54 14.62 4.73 22.06
N CYS A 55 14.20 3.96 21.07
CA CYS A 55 14.34 2.51 21.03
C CYS A 55 14.58 2.05 19.59
N TYR A 56 15.04 0.81 19.43
CA TYR A 56 15.16 0.19 18.11
C TYR A 56 13.79 -0.21 17.59
N GLU A 57 13.54 0.08 16.32
CA GLU A 57 12.28 -0.22 15.63
C GLU A 57 12.49 -1.24 14.52
N LEU A 58 11.57 -2.18 14.41
CA LEU A 58 11.46 -3.11 13.30
C LEU A 58 10.15 -2.81 12.56
N LEU A 59 10.26 -2.34 11.32
CA LEU A 59 9.11 -2.00 10.50
C LEU A 59 8.76 -3.15 9.57
N LEU A 60 7.51 -3.57 9.63
CA LEU A 60 6.94 -4.62 8.78
C LEU A 60 5.84 -4.01 7.90
N ALA A 61 5.90 -4.28 6.60
CA ALA A 61 4.87 -3.84 5.67
C ALA A 61 4.46 -4.97 4.73
N ASP A 62 3.19 -5.29 4.72
CA ASP A 62 2.63 -6.23 3.74
C ASP A 62 2.37 -5.50 2.44
N ILE A 63 2.83 -6.08 1.34
CA ILE A 63 2.66 -5.55 0.00
C ILE A 63 1.54 -6.32 -0.69
N ILE A 64 0.56 -5.58 -1.17
CA ILE A 64 -0.57 -6.13 -1.90
C ILE A 64 -0.75 -5.42 -3.24
N GLU A 65 -1.35 -6.11 -4.19
CA GLU A 65 -1.75 -5.57 -5.47
C GLU A 65 -3.28 -5.57 -5.55
N LEU A 66 -3.87 -4.41 -5.68
CA LEU A 66 -5.32 -4.29 -5.88
C LEU A 66 -5.69 -4.88 -7.24
N LEU A 67 -6.71 -5.72 -7.26
CA LEU A 67 -7.26 -6.31 -8.48
C LEU A 67 -8.67 -5.72 -8.71
N PRO A 68 -8.77 -4.56 -9.37
CA PRO A 68 -10.06 -3.88 -9.52
C PRO A 68 -10.97 -4.62 -10.51
N THR A 69 -12.28 -4.56 -10.25
CA THR A 69 -13.28 -4.95 -11.23
C THR A 69 -13.30 -3.93 -12.37
N PRO A 70 -13.93 -4.25 -13.54
CA PRO A 70 -14.07 -3.25 -14.61
C PRO A 70 -14.74 -1.95 -14.17
N GLU A 71 -15.76 -2.03 -13.31
CA GLU A 71 -16.42 -0.86 -12.76
C GLU A 71 -15.50 -0.05 -11.84
N GLN A 72 -14.72 -0.72 -11.01
CA GLN A 72 -13.74 -0.07 -10.13
C GLN A 72 -12.62 0.59 -10.94
N GLU A 73 -12.18 -0.02 -12.05
CA GLU A 73 -11.22 0.60 -12.96
C GLU A 73 -11.75 1.90 -13.56
N ILE A 74 -13.02 1.92 -13.95
CA ILE A 74 -13.67 3.13 -14.47
C ILE A 74 -13.68 4.21 -13.41
N ASP A 75 -14.02 3.87 -12.17
CA ASP A 75 -14.00 4.81 -11.04
C ASP A 75 -12.60 5.40 -10.84
N LEU A 76 -11.56 4.55 -10.85
CA LEU A 76 -10.18 4.99 -10.69
C LEU A 76 -9.74 5.93 -11.83
N ARG A 77 -10.10 5.63 -13.06
CA ARG A 77 -9.78 6.49 -14.21
C ARG A 77 -10.48 7.85 -14.12
N ASN A 78 -11.73 7.85 -13.68
CA ASN A 78 -12.46 9.10 -13.46
C ASN A 78 -11.83 9.94 -12.35
N MET A 79 -11.36 9.31 -11.28
CA MET A 79 -10.64 9.97 -10.20
C MET A 79 -9.33 10.61 -10.69
N MET A 80 -8.61 9.96 -11.61
CA MET A 80 -7.38 10.52 -12.20
C MET A 80 -7.61 11.79 -12.98
N GLU A 81 -8.78 11.94 -13.60
CA GLU A 81 -9.12 13.10 -14.44
C GLU A 81 -9.58 14.31 -13.62
N GLN A 82 -9.91 14.11 -12.34
CA GLN A 82 -10.44 15.16 -11.48
C GLN A 82 -9.44 15.48 -10.36
N PRO A 83 -9.06 16.78 -10.20
CA PRO A 83 -8.20 17.19 -9.10
C PRO A 83 -8.92 17.00 -7.75
N SER A 84 -8.18 16.56 -6.74
CA SER A 84 -8.69 16.40 -5.39
C SER A 84 -7.64 16.83 -4.37
N GLU A 85 -8.10 17.40 -3.26
CA GLU A 85 -7.25 17.72 -2.11
C GLU A 85 -7.02 16.50 -1.19
N SER A 86 -7.86 15.47 -1.33
CA SER A 86 -7.84 14.28 -0.46
C SER A 86 -6.91 13.18 -0.95
N TYR A 87 -6.59 13.17 -2.24
CA TYR A 87 -5.73 12.15 -2.83
C TYR A 87 -5.03 12.68 -4.07
N CYS A 88 -3.94 12.04 -4.47
CA CYS A 88 -3.31 12.27 -5.76
C CYS A 88 -2.87 10.95 -6.39
N PHE A 89 -2.72 10.98 -7.71
CA PHE A 89 -2.15 9.87 -8.47
C PHE A 89 -0.70 10.22 -8.80
N ALA A 90 0.17 9.24 -8.67
CA ALA A 90 1.59 9.40 -8.94
C ALA A 90 2.07 8.34 -9.92
N THR A 91 2.96 8.73 -10.83
CA THR A 91 3.63 7.77 -11.71
C THR A 91 4.70 7.00 -10.94
N VAL A 92 5.17 5.90 -11.53
CA VAL A 92 6.29 5.13 -10.96
C VAL A 92 7.51 6.01 -10.74
N ASP A 93 7.84 6.87 -11.72
CA ASP A 93 9.00 7.76 -11.63
C ASP A 93 8.84 8.79 -10.50
N GLU A 94 7.66 9.33 -10.31
CA GLU A 94 7.38 10.25 -9.21
C GLU A 94 7.48 9.57 -7.84
N ILE A 95 7.05 8.32 -7.74
CA ILE A 95 7.16 7.55 -6.49
C ILE A 95 8.65 7.29 -6.17
N ILE A 96 9.44 6.89 -7.16
CA ILE A 96 10.87 6.65 -6.98
C ILE A 96 11.61 7.93 -6.60
N SER A 97 11.24 9.06 -7.17
CA SER A 97 11.84 10.37 -6.89
C SER A 97 11.17 11.12 -5.73
N LEU A 98 10.34 10.44 -4.95
CA LEU A 98 9.64 10.96 -3.76
C LEU A 98 8.79 12.21 -4.04
N GLY A 99 8.11 12.22 -5.17
CA GLY A 99 7.18 13.27 -5.56
C GLY A 99 7.75 14.38 -6.43
N ILE A 100 9.01 14.26 -6.83
CA ILE A 100 9.63 15.20 -7.76
C ILE A 100 9.19 14.89 -9.17
N ASP A 101 8.66 15.89 -9.88
CA ASP A 101 8.39 15.78 -11.30
C ASP A 101 9.71 15.72 -12.07
N THR A 102 9.96 14.60 -12.74
CA THR A 102 11.20 14.36 -13.47
C THR A 102 11.41 15.29 -14.67
N ASN A 103 10.33 15.87 -15.20
CA ASN A 103 10.42 16.82 -16.34
C ASN A 103 10.79 18.23 -15.89
N SER A 104 10.25 18.70 -14.76
CA SER A 104 10.49 20.06 -14.25
C SER A 104 11.53 20.11 -13.14
N GLY A 105 11.82 18.99 -12.47
CA GLY A 105 12.68 18.93 -11.30
C GLY A 105 12.04 19.51 -10.04
N ASN A 106 10.77 19.89 -10.09
CA ASN A 106 10.05 20.48 -8.96
C ASN A 106 9.27 19.45 -8.17
N LEU A 107 9.16 19.68 -6.85
CA LEU A 107 8.33 18.86 -6.01
C LEU A 107 6.84 19.10 -6.33
N ARG A 108 6.16 18.07 -6.81
CA ARG A 108 4.72 18.12 -7.10
C ARG A 108 3.89 17.72 -5.88
N GLU A 109 4.29 16.65 -5.21
CA GLU A 109 3.64 16.14 -4.01
C GLU A 109 4.66 15.52 -3.07
N THR A 110 4.35 15.50 -1.78
CA THR A 110 5.17 14.81 -0.80
C THR A 110 4.79 13.33 -0.75
N ILE A 111 5.74 12.47 -1.03
CA ILE A 111 5.56 11.01 -1.00
C ILE A 111 6.49 10.44 0.08
N ALA A 112 5.94 9.59 0.94
CA ALA A 112 6.71 8.96 2.01
C ALA A 112 7.77 8.01 1.46
N ASP A 113 8.94 8.00 2.09
CA ASP A 113 10.09 7.17 1.68
C ASP A 113 9.77 5.70 1.48
N HIS A 114 8.92 5.14 2.32
CA HIS A 114 8.57 3.72 2.27
C HIS A 114 7.65 3.36 1.10
N THR A 115 7.03 4.34 0.43
CA THR A 115 6.12 4.08 -0.69
C THR A 115 6.82 3.42 -1.87
N LYS A 116 8.10 3.73 -2.13
CA LYS A 116 8.86 3.11 -3.21
C LYS A 116 9.06 1.60 -3.05
N LYS A 117 8.88 1.07 -1.85
CA LYS A 117 8.98 -0.38 -1.58
C LYS A 117 7.94 -1.21 -2.32
N ILE A 118 6.84 -0.61 -2.74
CA ILE A 118 5.82 -1.30 -3.54
C ILE A 118 6.28 -1.57 -4.96
N ILE A 119 7.28 -0.84 -5.43
CA ILE A 119 7.78 -0.90 -6.81
C ILE A 119 9.15 -1.56 -6.87
N GLN A 120 10.03 -1.25 -5.93
CA GLN A 120 11.40 -1.73 -5.90
C GLN A 120 11.52 -2.98 -5.03
N GLU A 121 11.28 -4.14 -5.65
CA GLU A 121 11.36 -5.43 -4.95
C GLU A 121 12.75 -5.73 -4.37
N ASN A 122 13.79 -5.10 -4.93
CA ASN A 122 15.18 -5.34 -4.55
C ASN A 122 15.68 -4.43 -3.43
N GLU A 123 14.92 -3.40 -3.05
CA GLU A 123 15.29 -2.53 -1.93
C GLU A 123 14.72 -3.08 -0.63
N GLY A 124 15.60 -3.61 0.20
CA GLY A 124 15.27 -4.24 1.46
C GLY A 124 14.96 -5.73 1.30
N LYS A 125 14.38 -6.31 2.33
CA LYS A 125 14.12 -7.75 2.37
C LYS A 125 12.63 -8.02 2.17
N LEU A 126 12.24 -8.24 0.92
CA LEU A 126 10.90 -8.75 0.63
C LEU A 126 10.88 -10.25 0.92
N ILE A 127 10.15 -10.63 1.95
CA ILE A 127 9.96 -12.03 2.31
C ILE A 127 8.77 -12.57 1.51
N LYS A 128 9.06 -13.58 0.71
CA LYS A 128 8.04 -14.31 -0.05
C LYS A 128 7.73 -15.60 0.70
N ASN A 129 6.56 -15.67 1.31
CA ASN A 129 6.08 -16.85 2.01
C ASN A 129 5.10 -17.64 1.14
N LYS A 130 4.51 -18.69 1.69
CA LYS A 130 3.55 -19.58 0.99
C LYS A 130 2.28 -18.87 0.49
N ASP A 131 1.96 -17.68 1.05
CA ASP A 131 0.75 -16.94 0.70
C ASP A 131 0.96 -16.00 -0.49
N VAL A 132 2.19 -15.84 -0.98
CA VAL A 132 2.49 -15.01 -2.13
C VAL A 132 1.76 -15.52 -3.37
N GLY A 133 1.09 -14.63 -4.07
CA GLY A 133 0.28 -14.94 -5.24
C GLY A 133 -1.16 -15.31 -4.94
N LYS A 134 -1.52 -15.54 -3.68
CA LYS A 134 -2.91 -15.80 -3.31
C LYS A 134 -3.77 -14.57 -3.51
N ILE A 135 -4.99 -14.80 -3.97
CA ILE A 135 -5.98 -13.77 -4.21
C ILE A 135 -7.03 -13.85 -3.11
N TYR A 136 -7.32 -12.69 -2.53
CA TYR A 136 -8.33 -12.54 -1.49
C TYR A 136 -9.41 -11.60 -1.98
N SER A 137 -10.64 -11.83 -1.52
CA SER A 137 -11.76 -10.95 -1.76
C SER A 137 -12.43 -10.65 -0.43
N VAL A 138 -12.51 -9.38 -0.07
CA VAL A 138 -13.01 -8.94 1.23
C VAL A 138 -14.08 -7.86 1.08
N THR A 139 -15.01 -7.87 2.03
CA THR A 139 -16.02 -6.81 2.15
C THR A 139 -15.40 -5.60 2.87
N VAL A 140 -15.67 -4.44 2.36
CA VAL A 140 -15.16 -3.17 2.93
C VAL A 140 -16.27 -2.22 3.35
#